data_98698d62833fe2c944e6ee0fc7dfe0f7
#
_entry.id   98698d62833fe2c944e6ee0fc7dfe0f7
#
_cell.length_a   1.000
_cell.length_b   1.000
_cell.length_c   1.000
_cell.angle_alpha   90.00
_cell.angle_beta   90.00
_cell.angle_gamma   90.00
#
_symmetry.space_group_name_H-M   'P 1'
#
loop_
_entity.id
_entity.type
_entity.pdbx_description
1 polymer ?
#
loop_
_entity_poly.entity_id
_entity_poly.type
_entity_poly.pdbx_seq_one_letter_code
_entity_poly.pdbx_strand_id
1 'polypeptide(L)'
;TGCSSGQGMMLACNTFPNIQCGYIPTPQDAYLFSHINNGNVVSFPLGLNWGWSGEINFSETMKAFFTKPWGKGYLTGEAKRKIKNTKEVKELNQLTKKL
;
A
#
# COMPACT_ATOMS: atom_id res chain seq x y z
N THR A 1 -2.24 -8.64 2.59
CA THR A 1 -3.26 -8.99 3.56
C THR A 1 -4.64 -8.59 3.06
N GLY A 2 -5.69 -8.94 3.82
CA GLY A 2 -7.04 -8.58 3.46
C GLY A 2 -8.08 -9.00 4.50
N CYS A 3 -9.27 -8.45 4.34
CA CYS A 3 -10.46 -8.88 5.08
C CYS A 3 -11.66 -8.51 4.23
N SER A 4 -12.89 -8.67 4.75
CA SER A 4 -14.08 -8.43 3.95
C SER A 4 -14.12 -7.03 3.32
N SER A 5 -13.85 -5.99 4.10
CA SER A 5 -13.84 -4.61 3.61
C SER A 5 -12.43 -4.08 3.29
N GLY A 6 -11.39 -4.75 3.77
CA GLY A 6 -10.01 -4.27 3.68
C GLY A 6 -9.64 -3.21 4.70
N GLN A 7 -10.61 -2.61 5.36
CA GLN A 7 -10.36 -1.48 6.26
C GLN A 7 -9.80 -1.92 7.62
N GLY A 8 -10.38 -2.97 8.20
CA GLY A 8 -9.94 -3.45 9.51
C GLY A 8 -8.49 -3.92 9.49
N MET A 9 -8.10 -4.69 8.49
CA MET A 9 -6.72 -5.16 8.35
C MET A 9 -5.76 -4.02 8.05
N MET A 10 -6.19 -3.02 7.28
CA MET A 10 -5.37 -1.84 7.05
C MET A 10 -5.05 -1.14 8.37
N LEU A 11 -6.06 -0.90 9.20
CA LEU A 11 -5.87 -0.24 10.49
C LEU A 11 -4.99 -1.09 11.42
N ALA A 12 -5.24 -2.41 11.47
CA ALA A 12 -4.47 -3.32 12.31
C ALA A 12 -3.00 -3.37 11.89
N CYS A 13 -2.73 -3.49 10.60
CA CYS A 13 -1.35 -3.55 10.09
C CYS A 13 -0.59 -2.27 10.39
N ASN A 14 -1.24 -1.11 10.30
CA ASN A 14 -0.59 0.17 10.53
C ASN A 14 -0.27 0.43 12.02
N THR A 15 -0.65 -0.47 12.92
CA THR A 15 -0.22 -0.39 14.31
C THR A 15 1.20 -0.91 14.54
N PHE A 16 1.79 -1.58 13.55
CA PHE A 16 3.14 -2.14 13.66
C PHE A 16 4.18 -1.17 13.11
N PRO A 17 5.41 -1.17 13.68
CA PRO A 17 6.49 -0.35 13.15
C PRO A 17 6.87 -0.74 11.73
N ASN A 18 7.26 0.22 10.92
CA ASN A 18 7.69 0.04 9.54
C ASN A 18 6.61 -0.47 8.57
N ILE A 19 5.38 -0.57 9.00
CA ILE A 19 4.27 -0.99 8.14
C ILE A 19 3.51 0.25 7.67
N GLN A 20 3.43 0.39 6.35
CA GLN A 20 2.58 1.38 5.69
C GLN A 20 1.60 0.61 4.82
N CYS A 21 0.43 0.34 5.37
CA CYS A 21 -0.60 -0.45 4.73
C CYS A 21 -1.67 0.45 4.13
N GLY A 22 -2.01 0.21 2.86
CA GLY A 22 -3.06 0.93 2.17
C GLY A 22 -4.23 0.02 1.85
N TYR A 23 -5.41 0.62 1.75
CA TYR A 23 -6.60 -0.02 1.23
C TYR A 23 -6.52 0.00 -0.30
N ILE A 24 -6.38 -1.17 -0.92
CA ILE A 24 -6.03 -1.26 -2.33
C ILE A 24 -7.01 -2.18 -3.06
N PRO A 25 -8.10 -1.64 -3.59
CA PRO A 25 -9.12 -2.46 -4.26
C PRO A 25 -8.89 -2.69 -5.76
N THR A 26 -8.00 -1.93 -6.40
CA THR A 26 -7.82 -1.99 -7.86
C THR A 26 -6.34 -1.92 -8.24
N PRO A 27 -5.98 -2.35 -9.47
CA PRO A 27 -4.61 -2.22 -9.96
C PRO A 27 -4.08 -0.78 -9.98
N GLN A 28 -4.93 0.19 -10.31
CA GLN A 28 -4.54 1.59 -10.32
C GLN A 28 -4.14 2.07 -8.93
N ASP A 29 -4.92 1.71 -7.91
CA ASP A 29 -4.59 2.05 -6.53
C ASP A 29 -3.28 1.41 -6.10
N ALA A 30 -3.06 0.16 -6.49
CA ALA A 30 -1.83 -0.56 -6.18
C ALA A 30 -0.61 0.11 -6.79
N TYR A 31 -0.71 0.51 -8.05
CA TYR A 31 0.38 1.19 -8.76
C TYR A 31 0.72 2.51 -8.07
N LEU A 32 -0.30 3.33 -7.81
CA LEU A 32 -0.10 4.62 -7.16
C LEU A 32 0.49 4.47 -5.76
N PHE A 33 -0.01 3.51 -5.01
CA PHE A 33 0.43 3.30 -3.64
C PHE A 33 1.90 2.87 -3.57
N SER A 34 2.31 1.94 -4.42
CA SER A 34 3.69 1.45 -4.42
C SER A 34 4.66 2.40 -5.10
N HIS A 35 4.27 3.00 -6.24
CA HIS A 35 5.19 3.82 -7.03
C HIS A 35 5.29 5.26 -6.56
N ILE A 36 4.23 5.80 -6.00
CA ILE A 36 4.19 7.20 -5.60
C ILE A 36 4.32 7.35 -4.08
N ASN A 37 3.58 6.57 -3.32
CA ASN A 37 3.57 6.67 -1.86
C ASN A 37 4.57 5.73 -1.17
N ASN A 38 5.19 4.86 -1.93
CA ASN A 38 6.15 3.88 -1.40
C ASN A 38 5.59 3.04 -0.26
N GLY A 39 4.31 2.67 -0.37
CA GLY A 39 3.67 1.77 0.59
C GLY A 39 4.22 0.35 0.49
N ASN A 40 4.20 -0.40 1.57
CA ASN A 40 4.81 -1.72 1.61
C ASN A 40 3.86 -2.86 1.97
N VAL A 41 2.62 -2.58 2.31
CA VAL A 41 1.62 -3.60 2.61
C VAL A 41 0.30 -3.21 1.97
N VAL A 42 -0.36 -4.18 1.36
CA VAL A 42 -1.67 -4.00 0.73
C VAL A 42 -2.72 -4.70 1.56
N SER A 43 -3.83 -4.02 1.83
CA SER A 43 -5.04 -4.64 2.37
C SER A 43 -6.13 -4.66 1.31
N PHE A 44 -6.49 -5.85 0.84
CA PHE A 44 -7.44 -6.05 -0.25
C PHE A 44 -8.83 -6.35 0.31
N PRO A 45 -9.91 -5.74 -0.24
CA PRO A 45 -11.28 -6.00 0.22
C PRO A 45 -11.84 -7.27 -0.40
N LEU A 46 -11.66 -8.40 0.25
CA LEU A 46 -12.03 -9.70 -0.28
C LEU A 46 -13.54 -9.89 -0.42
N GLY A 47 -14.34 -9.18 0.39
CA GLY A 47 -15.78 -9.31 0.35
C GLY A 47 -16.50 -8.33 -0.56
N LEU A 48 -15.81 -7.34 -1.12
CA LEU A 48 -16.45 -6.28 -1.90
C LEU A 48 -16.29 -6.43 -3.40
N ASN A 49 -15.15 -6.66 -3.93
CA ASN A 49 -14.92 -6.66 -5.37
C ASN A 49 -14.63 -8.06 -5.90
N TRP A 50 -15.25 -9.08 -5.34
CA TRP A 50 -14.98 -10.48 -5.68
C TRP A 50 -16.09 -11.13 -6.51
N GLY A 51 -16.92 -10.37 -7.18
CA GLY A 51 -17.94 -10.91 -8.08
C GLY A 51 -17.33 -11.45 -9.38
N TRP A 52 -17.97 -11.13 -10.49
CA TRP A 52 -17.44 -11.49 -11.79
C TRP A 52 -16.02 -10.96 -11.97
N SER A 53 -15.10 -11.84 -12.35
CA SER A 53 -13.70 -11.48 -12.60
C SER A 53 -12.92 -11.00 -11.36
N GLY A 54 -13.37 -11.34 -10.15
CA GLY A 54 -12.69 -10.93 -8.92
C GLY A 54 -11.26 -11.43 -8.85
N GLU A 55 -11.01 -12.66 -9.28
CA GLU A 55 -9.66 -13.24 -9.33
C GLU A 55 -8.75 -12.52 -10.32
N ILE A 56 -9.31 -11.99 -11.40
CA ILE A 56 -8.54 -11.20 -12.36
C ILE A 56 -8.15 -9.86 -11.74
N ASN A 57 -9.10 -9.18 -11.09
CA ASN A 57 -8.80 -7.93 -10.41
C ASN A 57 -7.73 -8.12 -9.32
N PHE A 58 -7.85 -9.17 -8.53
CA PHE A 58 -6.86 -9.48 -7.48
C PHE A 58 -5.48 -9.70 -8.09
N SER A 59 -5.39 -10.55 -9.13
CA SER A 59 -4.13 -10.85 -9.80
C SER A 59 -3.47 -9.61 -10.39
N GLU A 60 -4.23 -8.78 -11.10
CA GLU A 60 -3.72 -7.56 -11.71
C GLU A 60 -3.32 -6.52 -10.65
N THR A 61 -4.05 -6.47 -9.54
CA THR A 61 -3.70 -5.59 -8.42
C THR A 61 -2.35 -5.98 -7.82
N MET A 62 -2.13 -7.28 -7.61
CA MET A 62 -0.86 -7.76 -7.07
C MET A 62 0.30 -7.52 -8.04
N LYS A 63 0.09 -7.74 -9.32
CA LYS A 63 1.11 -7.44 -10.34
C LYS A 63 1.48 -5.96 -10.33
N ALA A 64 0.48 -5.09 -10.28
CA ALA A 64 0.72 -3.65 -10.26
C ALA A 64 1.49 -3.22 -9.02
N PHE A 65 1.15 -3.80 -7.85
CA PHE A 65 1.83 -3.48 -6.60
C PHE A 65 3.31 -3.85 -6.65
N PHE A 66 3.63 -5.02 -7.19
CA PHE A 66 5.01 -5.52 -7.21
C PHE A 66 5.82 -5.10 -8.44
N THR A 67 5.26 -4.31 -9.33
CA THR A 67 6.00 -3.75 -10.47
C THR A 67 6.95 -2.66 -9.98
N LYS A 68 8.24 -2.82 -10.27
CA LYS A 68 9.26 -1.82 -9.89
C LYS A 68 9.41 -0.76 -10.99
N PRO A 69 9.94 0.44 -10.65
CA PRO A 69 10.50 0.86 -9.35
C PRO A 69 9.44 1.46 -8.41
N TRP A 70 9.55 1.16 -7.14
CA TRP A 70 8.68 1.73 -6.13
C TRP A 70 9.12 3.14 -5.76
N GLY A 71 8.16 4.00 -5.47
CA GLY A 71 8.42 5.38 -5.07
C GLY A 71 8.92 6.28 -6.18
N LYS A 72 8.90 5.83 -7.44
CA LYS A 72 9.45 6.56 -8.59
C LYS A 72 8.40 6.82 -9.68
N GLY A 73 7.15 7.03 -9.28
CA GLY A 73 6.06 7.32 -10.21
C GLY A 73 5.98 8.79 -10.65
N TYR A 74 6.75 9.66 -10.01
CA TYR A 74 6.82 11.08 -10.34
C TYR A 74 8.13 11.42 -11.06
N LEU A 75 8.29 12.68 -11.44
CA LEU A 75 9.57 13.23 -11.89
C LEU A 75 10.61 12.99 -10.79
N THR A 76 11.89 12.87 -11.18
CA THR A 76 12.98 12.45 -10.29
C THR A 76 13.02 13.19 -8.96
N GLY A 77 12.87 14.53 -8.97
CA GLY A 77 12.87 15.31 -7.74
C GLY A 77 11.71 14.98 -6.81
N GLU A 78 10.54 14.77 -7.37
CA GLU A 78 9.34 14.42 -6.60
C GLU A 78 9.45 13.01 -6.02
N ALA A 79 10.01 12.07 -6.79
CA ALA A 79 10.21 10.70 -6.30
C ALA A 79 11.13 10.67 -5.09
N LYS A 80 12.24 11.40 -5.12
CA LYS A 80 13.15 11.50 -3.98
C LYS A 80 12.47 12.08 -2.76
N ARG A 81 11.69 13.13 -2.94
CA ARG A 81 10.95 13.76 -1.84
C ARG A 81 9.95 12.78 -1.21
N LYS A 82 9.24 12.01 -2.03
CA LYS A 82 8.27 11.03 -1.55
C LYS A 82 8.94 9.90 -0.78
N ILE A 83 10.07 9.41 -1.24
CA ILE A 83 10.83 8.38 -0.55
C ILE A 83 11.31 8.90 0.81
N LYS A 84 11.83 10.13 0.84
CA LYS A 84 12.26 10.76 2.10
C LYS A 84 11.09 10.91 3.07
N ASN A 85 9.94 11.40 2.60
CA ASN A 85 8.75 11.57 3.42
C ASN A 85 8.28 10.24 3.99
N THR A 86 8.31 9.17 3.20
CA THR A 86 7.97 7.82 3.65
C THR A 86 8.88 7.36 4.77
N LYS A 87 10.19 7.60 4.63
CA LYS A 87 11.16 7.25 5.67
C LYS A 87 10.87 8.01 6.97
N GLU A 88 10.59 9.29 6.88
CA GLU A 88 10.27 10.11 8.06
C GLU A 88 9.01 9.60 8.76
N VAL A 89 7.98 9.25 8.01
CA VAL A 89 6.75 8.68 8.55
C VAL A 89 7.01 7.35 9.25
N LYS A 90 7.83 6.49 8.67
CA LYS A 90 8.20 5.22 9.28
C LYS A 90 8.98 5.41 10.58
N GLU A 91 9.90 6.35 10.60
CA GLU A 91 10.67 6.67 11.82
C GLU A 91 9.76 7.16 12.93
N LEU A 92 8.83 8.05 12.61
CA LEU A 92 7.84 8.53 13.57
C LEU A 92 6.95 7.40 14.07
N ASN A 93 6.51 6.53 13.18
CA ASN A 93 5.70 5.37 13.54
C ASN A 93 6.44 4.44 14.50
N GLN A 94 7.73 4.20 14.27
CA GLN A 94 8.55 3.38 15.18
C GLN A 94 8.60 3.98 16.58
N LEU A 95 8.79 5.29 16.67
CA LEU A 95 8.84 5.98 17.96
C LEU A 95 7.53 5.85 18.73
N THR A 96 6.40 6.03 18.04
CA THR A 96 5.08 5.94 18.67
C THR A 96 4.70 4.51 19.07
N LYS A 97 5.14 3.49 18.31
CA LYS A 97 4.81 2.09 18.60
C LYS A 97 5.71 1.44 19.64
N LYS A 98 6.81 2.08 20.02
CA LYS A 98 7.67 1.61 21.09
C LYS A 98 7.20 2.04 22.48
N LEU A 99 6.24 2.91 22.53
CA LEU A 99 5.66 3.38 23.77
C LEU A 99 4.54 2.46 24.24
#